data_6cd2df566716dc0b96b367086b6506be
#
_entry.id   6cd2df566716dc0b96b367086b6506be
#
_cell.length_a   1.000
_cell.length_b   1.000
_cell.length_c   1.000
_cell.angle_alpha   90.00
_cell.angle_beta   90.00
_cell.angle_gamma   90.00
#
_symmetry.space_group_name_H-M   'P 1'
#
loop_
_entity.id
_entity.type
_entity.pdbx_description
1 polymer ?
#
loop_
_entity_poly.entity_id
_entity_poly.type
_entity_poly.pdbx_seq_one_letter_code
_entity_poly.pdbx_strand_id
1 'polypeptide(L)'
;GNAGLAAVTLGDILGELDPEELTRGLGERFDIERGYFKRHASCSYTHPPADAVLEILRENPRLDPARVRQITVETHGLAAPLNRTDCPTRLAAMFSIPYVVSVALVTGGCGPEAFGDARRADPAVRRLMRVTRVAAAEEIDRRLPEERAARVKITLDDGTSLAAEVPNPVGDAAHHPFGLREIRQKLDGLLGREAAEAIESIAQDLPECENVNDVLERSP
;
A
#
# COMPACT_ATOMS: atom_id res chain seq x y z
N GLY A 1 34.08 -14.07 7.36
CA GLY A 1 34.32 -12.65 7.43
C GLY A 1 33.14 -11.92 8.04
N ASN A 2 33.40 -10.90 8.84
CA ASN A 2 32.36 -10.12 9.56
C ASN A 2 31.52 -9.21 8.64
N ALA A 3 31.61 -9.40 7.33
CA ALA A 3 30.82 -8.68 6.34
C ALA A 3 29.58 -9.49 5.95
N GLY A 4 28.75 -9.76 6.91
CA GLY A 4 27.49 -10.45 6.69
C GLY A 4 26.40 -9.55 6.13
N LEU A 5 25.15 -10.02 6.19
CA LEU A 5 23.96 -9.30 5.76
C LEU A 5 23.90 -7.86 6.29
N ALA A 6 24.34 -7.65 7.56
CA ALA A 6 24.39 -6.33 8.18
C ALA A 6 25.29 -5.33 7.42
N ALA A 7 26.47 -5.76 6.95
CA ALA A 7 27.35 -4.90 6.17
C ALA A 7 26.74 -4.50 4.82
N VAL A 8 26.00 -5.42 4.19
CA VAL A 8 25.34 -5.17 2.89
C VAL A 8 24.15 -4.24 3.04
N THR A 9 23.43 -4.33 4.16
CA THR A 9 22.19 -3.56 4.37
C THR A 9 22.41 -2.24 5.10
N LEU A 10 23.39 -2.15 6.00
CA LEU A 10 23.62 -1.00 6.87
C LEU A 10 24.79 -0.12 6.43
N GLY A 11 25.71 -0.65 5.57
CA GLY A 11 26.84 0.13 5.06
C GLY A 11 27.67 0.80 6.16
N ASP A 12 27.80 2.12 6.10
CA ASP A 12 28.65 2.91 7.00
C ASP A 12 28.14 2.99 8.44
N ILE A 13 26.87 2.59 8.71
CA ILE A 13 26.30 2.60 10.07
C ILE A 13 26.53 1.32 10.86
N LEU A 14 27.33 0.40 10.34
CA LEU A 14 27.67 -0.86 11.02
C LEU A 14 28.24 -0.69 12.43
N GLY A 15 28.93 0.43 12.70
CA GLY A 15 29.46 0.78 14.02
C GLY A 15 28.36 1.13 15.04
N GLU A 16 27.16 1.45 14.60
CA GLU A 16 26.01 1.78 15.43
C GLU A 16 25.11 0.55 15.68
N LEU A 17 25.40 -0.58 15.04
CA LEU A 17 24.64 -1.81 15.21
C LEU A 17 24.93 -2.45 16.58
N ASP A 18 23.89 -2.62 17.38
CA ASP A 18 23.93 -3.48 18.56
C ASP A 18 23.60 -4.93 18.15
N PRO A 19 24.60 -5.87 18.17
CA PRO A 19 24.32 -7.26 17.79
C PRO A 19 23.33 -7.97 18.70
N GLU A 20 23.19 -7.51 19.96
CA GLU A 20 22.23 -8.10 20.92
C GLU A 20 20.78 -7.81 20.51
N GLU A 21 20.52 -6.70 19.85
CA GLU A 21 19.19 -6.38 19.32
C GLU A 21 18.71 -7.40 18.26
N LEU A 22 19.65 -7.99 17.49
CA LEU A 22 19.32 -8.99 16.48
C LEU A 22 18.81 -10.31 17.09
N THR A 23 19.15 -10.58 18.35
CA THR A 23 18.80 -11.83 19.04
C THR A 23 17.81 -11.61 20.17
N ARG A 24 17.52 -10.36 20.52
CA ARG A 24 16.62 -10.01 21.62
C ARG A 24 15.21 -10.51 21.36
N GLY A 25 14.68 -11.34 22.27
CA GLY A 25 13.33 -11.88 22.21
C GLY A 25 13.12 -12.98 21.17
N LEU A 26 14.20 -13.61 20.66
CA LEU A 26 14.06 -14.79 19.80
C LEU A 26 13.35 -15.92 20.55
N GLY A 27 12.31 -16.47 19.92
CA GLY A 27 11.45 -17.50 20.52
C GLY A 27 10.35 -16.97 21.46
N GLU A 28 10.37 -15.68 21.81
CA GLU A 28 9.38 -15.05 22.70
C GLU A 28 8.52 -14.00 21.98
N ARG A 29 9.11 -13.31 20.99
CA ARG A 29 8.45 -12.24 20.22
C ARG A 29 8.55 -12.51 18.73
N PHE A 30 7.43 -12.44 18.05
CA PHE A 30 7.32 -12.66 16.61
C PHE A 30 6.85 -11.36 15.94
N ASP A 31 7.77 -10.65 15.30
CA ASP A 31 7.47 -9.35 14.65
C ASP A 31 6.47 -9.48 13.49
N ILE A 32 6.26 -10.69 12.96
CA ILE A 32 5.23 -10.94 11.95
C ILE A 32 3.80 -10.63 12.46
N GLU A 33 3.57 -10.74 13.77
CA GLU A 33 2.27 -10.40 14.39
C GLU A 33 1.93 -8.90 14.25
N ARG A 34 2.97 -8.08 14.06
CA ARG A 34 2.84 -6.63 13.78
C ARG A 34 2.88 -6.33 12.29
N GLY A 35 2.76 -7.36 11.46
CA GLY A 35 2.85 -7.26 10.01
C GLY A 35 1.73 -6.40 9.44
N TYR A 36 2.10 -5.55 8.48
CA TYR A 36 1.17 -4.75 7.71
C TYR A 36 0.66 -5.54 6.51
N PHE A 37 -0.64 -5.76 6.43
CA PHE A 37 -1.27 -6.36 5.27
C PHE A 37 -1.55 -5.30 4.21
N LYS A 38 -0.80 -5.30 3.12
CA LYS A 38 -1.01 -4.35 2.04
C LYS A 38 -2.36 -4.54 1.35
N ARG A 39 -3.25 -3.56 1.46
CA ARG A 39 -4.51 -3.52 0.71
C ARG A 39 -4.27 -3.35 -0.79
N HIS A 40 -3.32 -2.49 -1.17
CA HIS A 40 -3.00 -2.13 -2.54
C HIS A 40 -1.71 -2.78 -3.02
N ALA A 41 -1.62 -3.08 -4.32
CA ALA A 41 -0.45 -3.69 -4.95
C ALA A 41 0.63 -2.64 -5.29
N SER A 42 0.98 -1.76 -4.34
CA SER A 42 1.90 -0.63 -4.53
C SER A 42 2.81 -0.40 -3.33
N CYS A 43 3.67 0.60 -3.38
CA CYS A 43 4.47 1.05 -2.24
C CYS A 43 3.56 1.48 -1.08
N SER A 44 3.89 1.11 0.16
CA SER A 44 3.08 1.43 1.34
C SER A 44 2.83 2.94 1.51
N TYR A 45 3.76 3.79 1.11
CA TYR A 45 3.59 5.24 1.15
C TYR A 45 2.53 5.79 0.17
N THR A 46 2.11 4.99 -0.82
CA THR A 46 1.03 5.37 -1.73
C THR A 46 -0.36 4.93 -1.24
N HIS A 47 -0.42 4.13 -0.16
CA HIS A 47 -1.69 3.59 0.34
C HIS A 47 -2.59 4.65 0.96
N PRO A 48 -2.12 5.53 1.89
CA PRO A 48 -2.98 6.56 2.44
C PRO A 48 -3.59 7.49 1.38
N PRO A 49 -2.84 7.97 0.35
CA PRO A 49 -3.45 8.69 -0.76
C PRO A 49 -4.49 7.89 -1.55
N ALA A 50 -4.26 6.58 -1.77
CA ALA A 50 -5.22 5.71 -2.44
C ALA A 50 -6.49 5.54 -1.61
N ASP A 51 -6.35 5.26 -0.31
CA ASP A 51 -7.47 5.10 0.62
C ASP A 51 -8.29 6.39 0.71
N ALA A 52 -7.66 7.57 0.73
CA ALA A 52 -8.36 8.86 0.71
C ALA A 52 -9.18 9.06 -0.59
N VAL A 53 -8.64 8.66 -1.74
CA VAL A 53 -9.41 8.67 -3.01
C VAL A 53 -10.61 7.72 -2.94
N LEU A 54 -10.42 6.51 -2.40
CA LEU A 54 -11.52 5.53 -2.27
C LEU A 54 -12.59 6.01 -1.30
N GLU A 55 -12.22 6.74 -0.24
CA GLU A 55 -13.17 7.38 0.66
C GLU A 55 -13.98 8.46 -0.05
N ILE A 56 -13.31 9.34 -0.81
CA ILE A 56 -14.00 10.35 -1.64
C ILE A 56 -14.99 9.69 -2.60
N LEU A 57 -14.60 8.59 -3.26
CA LEU A 57 -15.48 7.86 -4.17
C LEU A 57 -16.67 7.23 -3.45
N ARG A 58 -16.47 6.67 -2.27
CA ARG A 58 -17.53 6.09 -1.43
C ARG A 58 -18.58 7.12 -1.05
N GLU A 59 -18.15 8.33 -0.72
CA GLU A 59 -19.02 9.44 -0.37
C GLU A 59 -19.66 10.11 -1.58
N ASN A 60 -19.01 10.00 -2.74
CA ASN A 60 -19.44 10.62 -3.97
C ASN A 60 -19.53 9.58 -5.12
N PRO A 61 -20.49 8.63 -5.06
CA PRO A 61 -20.55 7.50 -5.99
C PRO A 61 -20.87 7.90 -7.45
N ARG A 62 -21.24 9.16 -7.68
CA ARG A 62 -21.50 9.72 -9.01
C ARG A 62 -20.35 10.60 -9.51
N LEU A 63 -19.20 10.61 -8.84
CA LEU A 63 -18.04 11.38 -9.27
C LEU A 63 -17.55 10.86 -10.62
N ASP A 64 -17.62 11.74 -11.64
CA ASP A 64 -17.08 11.45 -12.95
C ASP A 64 -15.59 11.90 -13.00
N PRO A 65 -14.64 10.95 -13.17
CA PRO A 65 -13.23 11.30 -13.30
C PRO A 65 -12.94 12.30 -14.44
N ALA A 66 -13.77 12.36 -15.47
CA ALA A 66 -13.58 13.30 -16.60
C ALA A 66 -13.70 14.77 -16.15
N ARG A 67 -14.50 15.04 -15.12
CA ARG A 67 -14.73 16.38 -14.57
C ARG A 67 -13.59 16.87 -13.66
N VAL A 68 -12.64 16.02 -13.31
CA VAL A 68 -11.54 16.39 -12.42
C VAL A 68 -10.57 17.34 -13.12
N ARG A 69 -10.41 18.53 -12.56
CA ARG A 69 -9.49 19.57 -13.03
C ARG A 69 -8.13 19.50 -12.35
N GLN A 70 -8.11 19.16 -11.06
CA GLN A 70 -6.90 19.08 -10.25
C GLN A 70 -7.03 18.07 -9.13
N ILE A 71 -5.93 17.39 -8.82
CA ILE A 71 -5.76 16.56 -7.62
C ILE A 71 -4.56 17.12 -6.87
N THR A 72 -4.74 17.44 -5.59
CA THR A 72 -3.66 17.81 -4.68
C THR A 72 -3.52 16.71 -3.62
N VAL A 73 -2.29 16.24 -3.43
CA VAL A 73 -1.94 15.26 -2.40
C VAL A 73 -0.91 15.90 -1.48
N GLU A 74 -1.26 16.04 -0.22
CA GLU A 74 -0.35 16.41 0.86
C GLU A 74 -0.01 15.17 1.66
N THR A 75 1.26 14.95 1.94
CA THR A 75 1.75 13.76 2.65
C THR A 75 3.06 14.10 3.38
N HIS A 76 3.68 13.12 4.03
CA HIS A 76 4.95 13.31 4.72
C HIS A 76 6.15 13.34 3.74
N GLY A 77 7.28 13.91 4.18
CA GLY A 77 8.47 14.14 3.36
C GLY A 77 9.09 12.87 2.79
N LEU A 78 8.94 11.71 3.46
CA LEU A 78 9.42 10.43 2.93
C LEU A 78 8.58 9.91 1.75
N ALA A 79 7.30 10.29 1.66
CA ALA A 79 6.40 9.88 0.59
C ALA A 79 6.34 10.87 -0.57
N ALA A 80 6.50 12.16 -0.30
CA ALA A 80 6.40 13.21 -1.31
C ALA A 80 7.33 13.04 -2.54
N PRO A 81 8.53 12.44 -2.42
CA PRO A 81 9.37 12.12 -3.60
C PRO A 81 8.76 11.11 -4.58
N LEU A 82 7.73 10.36 -4.18
CA LEU A 82 7.00 9.45 -5.07
C LEU A 82 6.04 10.20 -6.04
N ASN A 83 6.46 11.33 -6.57
CA ASN A 83 5.66 12.30 -7.34
C ASN A 83 5.81 12.21 -8.86
N ARG A 84 6.46 11.16 -9.38
CA ARG A 84 6.71 11.04 -10.81
C ARG A 84 5.43 10.79 -11.60
N THR A 85 5.34 11.42 -12.78
CA THR A 85 4.21 11.28 -13.72
C THR A 85 4.57 10.48 -14.98
N ASP A 86 5.82 10.03 -15.10
CA ASP A 86 6.27 9.09 -16.12
C ASP A 86 6.46 7.71 -15.49
N CYS A 87 5.64 6.75 -15.92
CA CYS A 87 5.60 5.38 -15.38
C CYS A 87 5.76 4.35 -16.51
N PRO A 88 6.97 4.21 -17.11
CA PRO A 88 7.20 3.33 -18.24
C PRO A 88 7.10 1.84 -17.87
N THR A 89 7.32 1.50 -16.61
CA THR A 89 7.25 0.13 -16.11
C THR A 89 6.18 -0.02 -15.04
N ARG A 90 5.76 -1.28 -14.81
CA ARG A 90 4.85 -1.64 -13.71
C ARG A 90 5.40 -1.16 -12.36
N LEU A 91 6.68 -1.41 -12.09
CA LEU A 91 7.31 -1.00 -10.85
C LEU A 91 7.31 0.53 -10.68
N ALA A 92 7.60 1.29 -11.74
CA ALA A 92 7.53 2.76 -11.68
C ALA A 92 6.13 3.26 -11.33
N ALA A 93 5.09 2.62 -11.84
CA ALA A 93 3.70 2.95 -11.51
C ALA A 93 3.35 2.62 -10.05
N MET A 94 3.85 1.49 -9.52
CA MET A 94 3.63 1.08 -8.12
C MET A 94 4.31 2.03 -7.10
N PHE A 95 5.29 2.83 -7.54
CA PHE A 95 6.00 3.83 -6.75
C PHE A 95 5.67 5.27 -7.15
N SER A 96 4.48 5.51 -7.70
CA SER A 96 4.00 6.84 -8.12
C SER A 96 2.67 7.18 -7.47
N ILE A 97 2.66 8.17 -6.58
CA ILE A 97 1.42 8.69 -5.98
C ILE A 97 0.49 9.25 -7.09
N PRO A 98 0.96 10.06 -8.08
CA PRO A 98 0.11 10.50 -9.17
C PRO A 98 -0.56 9.35 -9.93
N TYR A 99 0.17 8.25 -10.18
CA TYR A 99 -0.41 7.08 -10.82
C TYR A 99 -1.46 6.39 -9.94
N VAL A 100 -1.09 6.12 -8.68
CA VAL A 100 -1.94 5.36 -7.76
C VAL A 100 -3.26 6.07 -7.48
N VAL A 101 -3.24 7.39 -7.21
CA VAL A 101 -4.48 8.15 -7.00
C VAL A 101 -5.32 8.25 -8.28
N SER A 102 -4.66 8.35 -9.45
CA SER A 102 -5.36 8.40 -10.74
C SER A 102 -6.04 7.09 -11.09
N VAL A 103 -5.35 5.96 -10.91
CA VAL A 103 -5.93 4.64 -11.21
C VAL A 103 -7.02 4.30 -10.20
N ALA A 104 -6.85 4.62 -8.91
CA ALA A 104 -7.88 4.46 -7.88
C ALA A 104 -9.17 5.20 -8.27
N LEU A 105 -9.03 6.45 -8.73
CA LEU A 105 -10.17 7.28 -9.14
C LEU A 105 -10.90 6.73 -10.38
N VAL A 106 -10.16 6.13 -11.32
CA VAL A 106 -10.76 5.58 -12.57
C VAL A 106 -11.39 4.21 -12.36
N THR A 107 -10.79 3.38 -11.50
CA THR A 107 -11.15 1.95 -11.38
C THR A 107 -11.84 1.57 -10.08
N GLY A 108 -11.81 2.45 -9.08
CA GLY A 108 -12.29 2.14 -7.74
C GLY A 108 -11.37 1.22 -6.94
N GLY A 109 -10.11 1.03 -7.35
CA GLY A 109 -9.17 0.16 -6.65
C GLY A 109 -7.74 0.21 -7.17
N CYS A 110 -6.82 -0.42 -6.44
CA CYS A 110 -5.40 -0.54 -6.76
C CYS A 110 -4.91 -1.97 -6.55
N GLY A 111 -5.65 -2.96 -7.06
CA GLY A 111 -5.22 -4.36 -7.13
C GLY A 111 -4.09 -4.57 -8.14
N PRO A 112 -3.58 -5.82 -8.29
CA PRO A 112 -2.50 -6.12 -9.23
C PRO A 112 -2.80 -5.73 -10.68
N GLU A 113 -4.05 -5.84 -11.11
CA GLU A 113 -4.56 -5.51 -12.45
C GLU A 113 -4.47 -4.01 -12.76
N ALA A 114 -4.52 -3.16 -11.72
CA ALA A 114 -4.40 -1.71 -11.85
C ALA A 114 -3.01 -1.27 -12.39
N PHE A 115 -2.01 -2.14 -12.34
CA PHE A 115 -0.62 -1.86 -12.74
C PHE A 115 -0.20 -2.53 -14.05
N GLY A 116 -1.15 -3.16 -14.76
CA GLY A 116 -0.92 -3.77 -16.08
C GLY A 116 -0.70 -2.73 -17.18
N ASP A 117 -0.16 -3.18 -18.33
CA ASP A 117 0.20 -2.32 -19.46
C ASP A 117 -0.99 -1.54 -20.01
N ALA A 118 -2.14 -2.19 -20.18
CA ALA A 118 -3.36 -1.55 -20.66
C ALA A 118 -3.80 -0.41 -19.74
N ARG A 119 -3.71 -0.58 -18.43
CA ARG A 119 -4.10 0.44 -17.47
C ARG A 119 -3.09 1.60 -17.41
N ARG A 120 -1.79 1.31 -17.55
CA ARG A 120 -0.75 2.34 -17.65
C ARG A 120 -0.86 3.16 -18.95
N ALA A 121 -1.39 2.57 -20.00
CA ALA A 121 -1.67 3.24 -21.27
C ALA A 121 -2.99 4.01 -21.29
N ASP A 122 -3.87 3.83 -20.29
CA ASP A 122 -5.22 4.41 -20.23
C ASP A 122 -5.15 5.96 -20.30
N PRO A 123 -5.80 6.61 -21.30
CA PRO A 123 -5.77 8.06 -21.45
C PRO A 123 -6.35 8.83 -20.26
N ALA A 124 -7.37 8.28 -19.58
CA ALA A 124 -7.98 8.89 -18.40
C ALA A 124 -7.00 8.92 -17.22
N VAL A 125 -6.32 7.79 -16.95
CA VAL A 125 -5.28 7.70 -15.92
C VAL A 125 -4.15 8.69 -16.23
N ARG A 126 -3.63 8.69 -17.45
CA ARG A 126 -2.55 9.62 -17.87
C ARG A 126 -2.94 11.08 -17.75
N ARG A 127 -4.18 11.43 -18.08
CA ARG A 127 -4.70 12.78 -17.91
C ARG A 127 -4.71 13.20 -16.44
N LEU A 128 -5.24 12.35 -15.56
CA LEU A 128 -5.32 12.63 -14.14
C LEU A 128 -3.93 12.76 -13.50
N MET A 129 -2.97 11.91 -13.87
CA MET A 129 -1.58 12.03 -13.43
C MET A 129 -0.99 13.42 -13.71
N ARG A 130 -1.26 13.99 -14.90
CA ARG A 130 -0.75 15.32 -15.27
C ARG A 130 -1.32 16.45 -14.43
N VAL A 131 -2.54 16.31 -13.93
CA VAL A 131 -3.20 17.31 -13.08
C VAL A 131 -3.04 17.03 -11.58
N THR A 132 -2.29 15.97 -11.22
CA THR A 132 -1.97 15.63 -9.83
C THR A 132 -0.71 16.39 -9.39
N ARG A 133 -0.77 16.96 -8.18
CA ARG A 133 0.35 17.61 -7.50
C ARG A 133 0.54 16.95 -6.15
N VAL A 134 1.78 16.61 -5.82
CA VAL A 134 2.16 15.99 -4.55
C VAL A 134 3.11 16.93 -3.84
N ALA A 135 2.87 17.18 -2.57
CA ALA A 135 3.72 18.01 -1.72
C ALA A 135 3.87 17.40 -0.33
N ALA A 136 5.00 17.65 0.30
CA ALA A 136 5.16 17.41 1.72
C ALA A 136 4.44 18.53 2.50
N ALA A 137 3.81 18.16 3.62
CA ALA A 137 3.18 19.08 4.55
C ALA A 137 3.81 18.90 5.94
N GLU A 138 4.31 19.99 6.51
CA GLU A 138 5.05 19.96 7.79
C GLU A 138 4.20 19.44 8.95
N GLU A 139 2.91 19.76 8.96
CA GLU A 139 1.99 19.24 9.98
C GLU A 139 1.77 17.72 9.87
N ILE A 140 1.91 17.15 8.66
CA ILE A 140 1.86 15.69 8.44
C ILE A 140 3.19 15.06 8.83
N ASP A 141 4.33 15.71 8.52
CA ASP A 141 5.66 15.22 8.93
C ASP A 141 5.80 15.08 10.45
N ARG A 142 5.24 16.03 11.22
CA ARG A 142 5.29 15.98 12.68
C ARG A 142 4.52 14.81 13.30
N ARG A 143 3.68 14.14 12.52
CA ARG A 143 2.86 12.99 12.95
C ARG A 143 3.60 11.66 12.81
N LEU A 144 4.78 11.65 12.13
CA LEU A 144 5.64 10.47 12.06
C LEU A 144 6.31 10.20 13.42
N PRO A 145 6.57 8.96 13.77
CA PRO A 145 6.27 7.71 13.03
C PRO A 145 4.86 7.15 13.28
N GLU A 146 4.07 7.73 14.19
CA GLU A 146 2.76 7.22 14.65
C GLU A 146 1.74 7.23 13.53
N GLU A 147 1.77 8.26 12.67
CA GLU A 147 0.89 8.35 11.51
C GLU A 147 1.69 8.56 10.23
N ARG A 148 1.30 7.84 9.19
CA ARG A 148 1.83 7.98 7.82
C ARG A 148 0.77 8.60 6.93
N ALA A 149 0.27 9.75 7.36
CA ALA A 149 -0.93 10.37 6.83
C ALA A 149 -0.78 10.89 5.40
N ALA A 150 -1.93 10.97 4.71
CA ALA A 150 -2.08 11.74 3.49
C ALA A 150 -3.45 12.40 3.42
N ARG A 151 -3.47 13.62 2.88
CA ARG A 151 -4.67 14.37 2.54
C ARG A 151 -4.79 14.49 1.03
N VAL A 152 -5.95 14.14 0.48
CA VAL A 152 -6.24 14.29 -0.93
C VAL A 152 -7.38 15.28 -1.10
N LYS A 153 -7.18 16.25 -2.03
CA LYS A 153 -8.22 17.19 -2.46
C LYS A 153 -8.39 17.06 -3.97
N ILE A 154 -9.62 16.84 -4.41
CA ILE A 154 -10.03 16.77 -5.82
C ILE A 154 -10.87 17.98 -6.12
N THR A 155 -10.46 18.77 -7.11
CA THR A 155 -11.20 19.94 -7.60
C THR A 155 -11.79 19.64 -8.98
N LEU A 156 -13.10 19.84 -9.12
CA LEU A 156 -13.85 19.61 -10.35
C LEU A 156 -13.86 20.85 -11.25
N ASP A 157 -14.37 20.68 -12.45
CA ASP A 157 -14.49 21.72 -13.49
C ASP A 157 -15.42 22.88 -13.11
N ASP A 158 -16.42 22.61 -12.27
CA ASP A 158 -17.36 23.61 -11.73
C ASP A 158 -16.85 24.30 -10.43
N GLY A 159 -15.62 24.00 -10.00
CA GLY A 159 -15.03 24.56 -8.78
C GLY A 159 -15.36 23.77 -7.50
N THR A 160 -16.22 22.76 -7.55
CA THR A 160 -16.51 21.87 -6.41
C THR A 160 -15.21 21.23 -5.95
N SER A 161 -15.00 21.17 -4.63
CA SER A 161 -13.86 20.50 -4.01
C SER A 161 -14.31 19.39 -3.09
N LEU A 162 -13.74 18.22 -3.27
CA LEU A 162 -13.91 17.02 -2.44
C LEU A 162 -12.59 16.72 -1.76
N ALA A 163 -12.60 16.36 -0.48
CA ALA A 163 -11.36 16.07 0.24
C ALA A 163 -11.55 14.96 1.26
N ALA A 164 -10.51 14.18 1.47
CA ALA A 164 -10.40 13.22 2.56
C ALA A 164 -8.97 13.19 3.09
N GLU A 165 -8.82 12.85 4.36
CA GLU A 165 -7.54 12.64 5.02
C GLU A 165 -7.53 11.26 5.67
N VAL A 166 -6.49 10.49 5.42
CA VAL A 166 -6.26 9.16 5.99
C VAL A 166 -4.99 9.21 6.82
N PRO A 167 -5.07 9.03 8.15
CA PRO A 167 -3.91 9.08 9.04
C PRO A 167 -3.01 7.85 8.92
N ASN A 168 -3.61 6.68 8.76
CA ASN A 168 -2.88 5.42 8.55
C ASN A 168 -3.62 4.55 7.54
N PRO A 169 -2.89 3.78 6.70
CA PRO A 169 -3.49 2.98 5.64
C PRO A 169 -4.33 1.82 6.19
N VAL A 170 -5.34 1.41 5.45
CA VAL A 170 -6.09 0.20 5.74
C VAL A 170 -5.19 -1.04 5.61
N GLY A 171 -5.20 -1.92 6.60
CA GLY A 171 -4.31 -3.07 6.75
C GLY A 171 -3.14 -2.82 7.72
N ASP A 172 -3.02 -1.60 8.26
CA ASP A 172 -2.07 -1.29 9.33
C ASP A 172 -2.46 -2.02 10.62
N ALA A 173 -1.52 -2.79 11.18
CA ALA A 173 -1.81 -3.68 12.30
C ALA A 173 -2.25 -2.94 13.58
N ALA A 174 -1.77 -1.71 13.79
CA ALA A 174 -2.06 -0.94 14.99
C ALA A 174 -3.36 -0.13 14.89
N HIS A 175 -3.75 0.30 13.67
CA HIS A 175 -4.80 1.30 13.49
C HIS A 175 -6.02 0.74 12.73
N HIS A 176 -5.79 -0.03 11.66
CA HIS A 176 -6.83 -0.58 10.78
C HIS A 176 -6.49 -2.01 10.37
N PRO A 177 -6.36 -2.95 11.33
CA PRO A 177 -5.96 -4.33 11.02
C PRO A 177 -6.97 -5.02 10.11
N PHE A 178 -6.45 -5.89 9.24
CA PHE A 178 -7.31 -6.82 8.52
C PHE A 178 -7.80 -7.92 9.47
N GLY A 179 -9.10 -8.19 9.43
CA GLY A 179 -9.67 -9.40 9.96
C GLY A 179 -9.59 -10.56 8.97
N LEU A 180 -9.99 -11.75 9.40
CA LEU A 180 -10.00 -12.96 8.55
C LEU A 180 -10.80 -12.75 7.26
N ARG A 181 -11.89 -11.98 7.30
CA ARG A 181 -12.72 -11.70 6.14
C ARG A 181 -11.96 -10.91 5.07
N GLU A 182 -11.23 -9.88 5.47
CA GLU A 182 -10.45 -9.04 4.55
C GLU A 182 -9.26 -9.83 3.98
N ILE A 183 -8.63 -10.67 4.79
CA ILE A 183 -7.54 -11.56 4.35
C ILE A 183 -8.09 -12.55 3.32
N ARG A 184 -9.23 -13.19 3.58
CA ARG A 184 -9.86 -14.10 2.65
C ARG A 184 -10.23 -13.43 1.33
N GLN A 185 -10.88 -12.26 1.38
CA GLN A 185 -11.19 -11.49 0.16
C GLN A 185 -9.95 -11.16 -0.66
N LYS A 186 -8.83 -10.85 0.01
CA LYS A 186 -7.56 -10.61 -0.66
C LYS A 186 -7.02 -11.88 -1.32
N LEU A 187 -7.07 -13.03 -0.65
CA LEU A 187 -6.65 -14.32 -1.21
C LEU A 187 -7.52 -14.72 -2.39
N ASP A 188 -8.84 -14.62 -2.27
CA ASP A 188 -9.79 -14.88 -3.37
C ASP A 188 -9.46 -14.04 -4.61
N GLY A 189 -9.15 -12.77 -4.42
CA GLY A 189 -8.79 -11.84 -5.49
C GLY A 189 -7.43 -12.11 -6.14
N LEU A 190 -6.49 -12.72 -5.42
CA LEU A 190 -5.14 -13.00 -5.92
C LEU A 190 -5.02 -14.38 -6.58
N LEU A 191 -5.68 -15.38 -6.03
CA LEU A 191 -5.47 -16.79 -6.33
C LEU A 191 -6.71 -17.48 -6.92
N GLY A 192 -7.88 -16.86 -6.78
CA GLY A 192 -9.17 -17.51 -7.01
C GLY A 192 -9.63 -18.28 -5.77
N ARG A 193 -10.93 -18.55 -5.71
CA ARG A 193 -11.60 -19.11 -4.52
C ARG A 193 -11.05 -20.48 -4.11
N GLU A 194 -10.86 -21.37 -5.05
CA GLU A 194 -10.41 -22.75 -4.79
C GLU A 194 -9.03 -22.78 -4.11
N ALA A 195 -8.06 -22.04 -4.69
CA ALA A 195 -6.72 -21.96 -4.10
C ALA A 195 -6.71 -21.21 -2.75
N ALA A 196 -7.56 -20.21 -2.59
CA ALA A 196 -7.69 -19.48 -1.33
C ALA A 196 -8.26 -20.40 -0.23
N GLU A 197 -9.27 -21.23 -0.52
CA GLU A 197 -9.84 -22.22 0.39
C GLU A 197 -8.81 -23.29 0.77
N ALA A 198 -8.00 -23.75 -0.17
CA ALA A 198 -6.92 -24.70 0.10
C ALA A 198 -5.87 -24.13 1.06
N ILE A 199 -5.43 -22.88 0.83
CA ILE A 199 -4.49 -22.19 1.72
C ILE A 199 -5.08 -21.96 3.11
N GLU A 200 -6.36 -21.59 3.21
CA GLU A 200 -7.03 -21.43 4.51
C GLU A 200 -7.06 -22.75 5.30
N SER A 201 -7.40 -23.87 4.63
CA SER A 201 -7.35 -25.20 5.25
C SER A 201 -5.94 -25.55 5.75
N ILE A 202 -4.92 -25.29 4.91
CA ILE A 202 -3.51 -25.50 5.29
C ILE A 202 -3.15 -24.69 6.54
N ALA A 203 -3.52 -23.42 6.58
CA ALA A 203 -3.23 -22.54 7.71
C ALA A 203 -3.94 -22.99 9.01
N GLN A 204 -5.14 -23.56 8.91
CA GLN A 204 -5.88 -24.11 10.05
C GLN A 204 -5.24 -25.40 10.60
N ASP A 205 -4.64 -26.22 9.73
CA ASP A 205 -4.00 -27.49 10.11
C ASP A 205 -2.57 -27.28 10.68
N LEU A 206 -1.92 -26.14 10.35
CA LEU A 206 -0.53 -25.88 10.74
C LEU A 206 -0.25 -26.03 12.26
N PRO A 207 -1.08 -25.53 13.19
CA PRO A 207 -0.81 -25.64 14.63
C PRO A 207 -0.75 -27.08 15.16
N GLU A 208 -1.45 -28.00 14.49
CA GLU A 208 -1.59 -29.40 14.92
C GLU A 208 -0.68 -30.36 14.13
N CYS A 209 0.08 -29.84 13.15
CA CYS A 209 0.92 -30.70 12.31
C CYS A 209 2.24 -31.05 13.02
N GLU A 210 2.64 -32.33 12.96
CA GLU A 210 3.93 -32.80 13.47
C GLU A 210 5.10 -32.45 12.54
N ASN A 211 4.82 -32.35 11.23
CA ASN A 211 5.81 -32.02 10.22
C ASN A 211 5.21 -31.01 9.22
N VAL A 212 5.77 -29.83 9.20
CA VAL A 212 5.30 -28.72 8.33
C VAL A 212 5.37 -29.06 6.84
N ASN A 213 6.30 -29.93 6.43
CA ASN A 213 6.42 -30.35 5.02
C ASN A 213 5.17 -31.09 4.54
N ASP A 214 4.54 -31.92 5.40
CA ASP A 214 3.32 -32.67 5.05
C ASP A 214 2.14 -31.73 4.76
N VAL A 215 2.15 -30.56 5.36
CA VAL A 215 1.15 -29.51 5.16
C VAL A 215 1.46 -28.70 3.89
N LEU A 216 2.74 -28.35 3.67
CA LEU A 216 3.18 -27.57 2.50
C LEU A 216 3.05 -28.35 1.19
N GLU A 217 3.20 -29.68 1.19
CA GLU A 217 2.99 -30.53 0.01
C GLU A 217 1.55 -30.50 -0.51
N ARG A 218 0.59 -30.06 0.32
CA ARG A 218 -0.83 -29.88 -0.07
C ARG A 218 -1.12 -28.51 -0.67
N SER A 219 -0.11 -27.64 -0.78
CA SER A 219 -0.28 -26.30 -1.35
C SER A 219 -0.63 -26.39 -2.84
N PRO A 220 -1.58 -25.59 -3.33
CA PRO A 220 -2.03 -25.60 -4.72
C PRO A 220 -0.98 -25.08 -5.69
#